data_06cc7ebcfae5122b8dbf734ea929d195
#
_entry.id   06cc7ebcfae5122b8dbf734ea929d195
#
_cell.length_a   1.000
_cell.length_b   1.000
_cell.length_c   1.000
_cell.angle_alpha   90.00
_cell.angle_beta   90.00
_cell.angle_gamma   90.00
#
_symmetry.space_group_name_H-M   'P 1'
#
loop_
_entity.id
_entity.type
_entity.pdbx_description
1 polymer ?
#
loop_
_entity_poly.entity_id
_entity_poly.type
_entity_poly.pdbx_seq_one_letter_code
_entity_poly.pdbx_strand_id
1 'polypeptide(L)'
;MLNLTRTAAIGALACALSAPVLAEAPDDNPGFEKDREAILAMAGNYDVTFDFRETVPLAEGYEVKEPKLSGGYEIVRVIEDTGEFISLQHILVVGDEGEEFPIKHWRQDWTYEPSEVLTFIGGNAWEMRPVPASESEGQWAQEVYQVDDSPRYGAVGDWTHDNSVSQWTPPAEWRPLPRRDMTTRDDYDAVLAVNRHTITPFGWVHEQNNSKLVLDENPHVLVREIGVNTYRHFEDYPVEVGDDYWTATKDYWAGVRAEWEALEDAGEPFGLTMQGEPEALYQPLLELAGEVEEGTTPTQDAISEASDVIAEYTTTEIGTLSSRVNDAPEKEDGAY
;
A
#
# COMPACT_ATOMS: atom_id res chain seq x y z
N MET A 1 -40.13 36.64 -66.30
CA MET A 1 -38.71 36.86 -66.05
C MET A 1 -38.57 37.14 -64.54
N LEU A 2 -38.29 36.07 -63.69
CA LEU A 2 -38.09 36.21 -62.25
C LEU A 2 -36.66 35.77 -61.95
N ASN A 3 -35.86 36.72 -61.48
CA ASN A 3 -34.53 36.45 -60.98
C ASN A 3 -34.62 36.00 -59.54
N LEU A 4 -34.16 34.77 -59.25
CA LEU A 4 -33.95 34.28 -57.90
C LEU A 4 -32.46 34.46 -57.52
N THR A 5 -32.19 35.33 -56.59
CA THR A 5 -30.90 35.49 -55.92
C THR A 5 -30.82 34.51 -54.78
N ARG A 6 -29.84 33.58 -54.82
CA ARG A 6 -29.50 32.67 -53.74
C ARG A 6 -28.49 33.39 -52.82
N THR A 7 -28.87 33.59 -51.56
CA THR A 7 -27.99 34.04 -50.49
C THR A 7 -27.36 32.82 -49.82
N ALA A 8 -26.05 32.72 -49.92
CA ALA A 8 -25.28 31.69 -49.20
C ALA A 8 -24.96 32.22 -47.78
N ALA A 9 -25.43 31.52 -46.75
CA ALA A 9 -25.05 31.75 -45.37
C ALA A 9 -23.77 30.96 -45.04
N ILE A 10 -22.71 31.70 -44.74
CA ILE A 10 -21.44 31.12 -44.24
C ILE A 10 -21.58 30.99 -42.73
N GLY A 11 -21.73 29.77 -42.24
CA GLY A 11 -21.68 29.45 -40.83
C GLY A 11 -20.22 29.42 -40.34
N ALA A 12 -19.86 30.37 -39.48
CA ALA A 12 -18.58 30.36 -38.80
C ALA A 12 -18.62 29.33 -37.64
N LEU A 13 -17.86 28.25 -37.78
CA LEU A 13 -17.63 27.29 -36.74
C LEU A 13 -16.57 27.87 -35.75
N ALA A 14 -17.02 28.32 -34.59
CA ALA A 14 -16.13 28.76 -33.53
C ALA A 14 -15.52 27.51 -32.84
N CYS A 15 -14.27 27.19 -33.16
CA CYS A 15 -13.47 26.26 -32.33
C CYS A 15 -13.15 26.96 -31.02
N ALA A 16 -13.79 26.53 -29.96
CA ALA A 16 -13.36 26.85 -28.59
C ALA A 16 -12.04 26.12 -28.33
N LEU A 17 -10.94 26.87 -28.34
CA LEU A 17 -9.66 26.40 -27.81
C LEU A 17 -9.83 26.37 -26.29
N SER A 18 -9.98 25.15 -25.71
CA SER A 18 -9.78 24.95 -24.30
C SER A 18 -8.29 25.21 -24.01
N ALA A 19 -8.01 26.28 -23.29
CA ALA A 19 -6.70 26.52 -22.72
C ALA A 19 -6.41 25.37 -21.74
N PRO A 20 -5.17 24.83 -21.69
CA PRO A 20 -4.80 23.91 -20.62
C PRO A 20 -4.99 24.66 -19.30
N VAL A 21 -5.70 24.05 -18.37
CA VAL A 21 -5.71 24.46 -16.97
C VAL A 21 -4.26 24.21 -16.51
N LEU A 22 -3.49 25.27 -16.35
CA LEU A 22 -2.23 25.21 -15.63
C LEU A 22 -2.62 24.82 -14.22
N ALA A 23 -2.14 23.66 -13.75
CA ALA A 23 -2.18 23.33 -12.34
C ALA A 23 -1.61 24.54 -11.59
N GLU A 24 -2.36 25.02 -10.62
CA GLU A 24 -1.92 26.07 -9.71
C GLU A 24 -0.62 25.57 -9.08
N ALA A 25 0.45 26.37 -9.13
CA ALA A 25 1.70 26.00 -8.48
C ALA A 25 1.38 25.81 -6.98
N PRO A 26 1.88 24.73 -6.34
CA PRO A 26 1.63 24.52 -4.93
C PRO A 26 2.03 25.77 -4.15
N ASP A 27 1.24 26.10 -3.13
CA ASP A 27 1.53 27.18 -2.17
C ASP A 27 3.00 27.09 -1.75
N ASP A 28 3.67 28.24 -1.62
CA ASP A 28 5.05 28.35 -1.08
C ASP A 28 5.06 27.90 0.41
N ASN A 29 4.65 26.66 0.70
CA ASN A 29 4.70 26.05 2.01
C ASN A 29 6.05 25.30 2.18
N PRO A 30 7.02 25.87 2.89
CA PRO A 30 8.33 25.22 3.09
C PRO A 30 8.25 23.89 3.84
N GLY A 31 7.16 23.59 4.53
CA GLY A 31 6.88 22.32 5.16
C GLY A 31 6.59 21.25 4.11
N PHE A 32 5.62 21.52 3.24
CA PHE A 32 5.22 20.65 2.15
C PHE A 32 6.40 20.17 1.29
N GLU A 33 7.26 21.08 0.85
CA GLU A 33 8.43 20.71 0.04
C GLU A 33 9.40 19.79 0.77
N LYS A 34 9.62 20.01 2.08
CA LYS A 34 10.47 19.14 2.90
C LYS A 34 9.86 17.76 3.13
N ASP A 35 8.54 17.71 3.30
CA ASP A 35 7.81 16.46 3.43
C ASP A 35 7.95 15.63 2.15
N ARG A 36 7.71 16.26 1.00
CA ARG A 36 7.92 15.64 -0.32
C ARG A 36 9.35 15.16 -0.51
N GLU A 37 10.34 15.99 -0.20
CA GLU A 37 11.76 15.60 -0.26
C GLU A 37 12.03 14.36 0.60
N ALA A 38 11.43 14.27 1.80
CA ALA A 38 11.57 13.13 2.69
C ALA A 38 10.89 11.88 2.14
N ILE A 39 9.67 11.99 1.58
CA ILE A 39 8.97 10.87 0.93
C ILE A 39 9.78 10.36 -0.26
N LEU A 40 10.20 11.24 -1.16
CA LEU A 40 10.98 10.88 -2.34
C LEU A 40 12.37 10.30 -1.99
N ALA A 41 12.95 10.69 -0.85
CA ALA A 41 14.21 10.12 -0.36
C ALA A 41 14.10 8.65 0.07
N MET A 42 12.89 8.10 0.19
CA MET A 42 12.68 6.66 0.42
C MET A 42 12.78 5.82 -0.86
N ALA A 43 12.80 6.45 -2.05
CA ALA A 43 13.10 5.74 -3.29
C ALA A 43 14.60 5.46 -3.40
N GLY A 44 14.96 4.30 -3.97
CA GLY A 44 16.36 3.90 -4.11
C GLY A 44 16.56 2.40 -4.18
N ASN A 45 17.81 1.98 -4.00
CA ASN A 45 18.25 0.59 -3.98
C ASN A 45 18.77 0.26 -2.58
N TYR A 46 18.35 -0.86 -2.00
CA TYR A 46 18.57 -1.12 -0.58
C TYR A 46 18.96 -2.57 -0.28
N ASP A 47 19.84 -2.72 0.70
CA ASP A 47 19.93 -3.88 1.57
C ASP A 47 18.99 -3.62 2.77
N VAL A 48 17.98 -4.48 2.94
CA VAL A 48 16.92 -4.31 3.94
C VAL A 48 17.04 -5.36 5.02
N THR A 49 16.93 -4.93 6.26
CA THR A 49 16.82 -5.81 7.44
C THR A 49 15.48 -5.60 8.11
N PHE A 50 14.77 -6.69 8.39
CA PHE A 50 13.52 -6.74 9.16
C PHE A 50 13.80 -7.37 10.52
N ASP A 51 13.71 -6.60 11.61
CA ASP A 51 13.94 -7.06 12.99
C ASP A 51 12.66 -6.85 13.83
N PHE A 52 12.02 -7.95 14.26
CA PHE A 52 10.80 -7.91 15.05
C PHE A 52 10.99 -8.67 16.36
N ARG A 53 10.65 -8.01 17.49
CA ARG A 53 10.83 -8.52 18.83
C ARG A 53 9.62 -8.26 19.70
N GLU A 54 9.00 -9.31 20.22
CA GLU A 54 8.06 -9.16 21.31
C GLU A 54 8.80 -8.73 22.59
N THR A 55 8.23 -7.76 23.32
CA THR A 55 8.96 -7.10 24.42
C THR A 55 8.26 -7.19 25.76
N VAL A 56 6.93 -6.97 25.80
CA VAL A 56 6.17 -6.89 27.05
C VAL A 56 4.94 -7.78 26.94
N PRO A 57 4.91 -8.96 27.58
CA PRO A 57 3.68 -9.75 27.70
C PRO A 57 2.69 -9.00 28.59
N LEU A 58 1.44 -8.91 28.16
CA LEU A 58 0.36 -8.21 28.86
C LEU A 58 -0.76 -9.17 29.26
N ALA A 59 -0.90 -10.30 28.58
CA ALA A 59 -1.80 -11.37 28.97
C ALA A 59 -1.14 -12.31 30.00
N GLU A 60 -1.90 -12.77 30.98
CA GLU A 60 -1.42 -13.68 32.01
C GLU A 60 -1.00 -15.03 31.38
N GLY A 61 0.20 -15.48 31.70
CA GLY A 61 0.75 -16.75 31.22
C GLY A 61 1.29 -16.71 29.78
N TYR A 62 1.25 -15.56 29.11
CA TYR A 62 1.84 -15.43 27.78
C TYR A 62 3.37 -15.39 27.86
N GLU A 63 4.03 -16.23 27.05
CA GLU A 63 5.48 -16.24 26.89
C GLU A 63 5.85 -15.57 25.55
N VAL A 64 6.74 -14.57 25.62
CA VAL A 64 7.22 -13.86 24.40
C VAL A 64 7.88 -14.85 23.44
N LYS A 65 7.61 -14.66 22.16
CA LYS A 65 8.19 -15.48 21.09
C LYS A 65 9.62 -15.04 20.79
N GLU A 66 10.40 -15.96 20.20
CA GLU A 66 11.75 -15.64 19.71
C GLU A 66 11.72 -14.50 18.68
N PRO A 67 12.74 -13.63 18.67
CA PRO A 67 12.85 -12.58 17.67
C PRO A 67 12.85 -13.13 16.24
N LYS A 68 12.18 -12.42 15.33
CA LYS A 68 12.20 -12.72 13.90
C LYS A 68 13.13 -11.73 13.20
N LEU A 69 14.20 -12.24 12.62
CA LEU A 69 15.17 -11.48 11.84
C LEU A 69 15.21 -12.04 10.44
N SER A 70 15.00 -11.18 9.44
CA SER A 70 15.11 -11.49 8.02
C SER A 70 15.62 -10.28 7.26
N GLY A 71 15.87 -10.41 5.96
CA GLY A 71 16.33 -9.33 5.11
C GLY A 71 16.36 -9.75 3.66
N GLY A 72 16.72 -8.82 2.79
CA GLY A 72 16.85 -9.04 1.36
C GLY A 72 17.23 -7.76 0.65
N TYR A 73 17.42 -7.86 -0.66
CA TYR A 73 17.64 -6.68 -1.50
C TYR A 73 16.29 -6.19 -2.04
N GLU A 74 16.09 -4.88 -2.01
CA GLU A 74 14.84 -4.27 -2.42
C GLU A 74 15.09 -2.98 -3.19
N ILE A 75 14.43 -2.84 -4.33
CA ILE A 75 14.35 -1.57 -5.04
C ILE A 75 13.05 -0.88 -4.69
N VAL A 76 13.09 0.45 -4.54
CA VAL A 76 11.92 1.30 -4.32
C VAL A 76 11.85 2.32 -5.44
N ARG A 77 10.75 2.35 -6.16
CA ARG A 77 10.55 3.22 -7.32
C ARG A 77 9.36 4.14 -7.13
N VAL A 78 9.55 5.41 -7.48
CA VAL A 78 8.44 6.34 -7.64
C VAL A 78 7.69 5.92 -8.89
N ILE A 79 6.43 5.50 -8.72
CA ILE A 79 5.58 5.06 -9.83
C ILE A 79 4.55 6.11 -10.23
N GLU A 80 4.25 7.03 -9.32
CA GLU A 80 3.44 8.21 -9.56
C GLU A 80 3.90 9.37 -8.67
N ASP A 81 3.89 10.58 -9.20
CA ASP A 81 4.13 11.83 -8.47
C ASP A 81 3.36 12.97 -9.16
N THR A 82 2.28 13.42 -8.53
CA THR A 82 1.45 14.55 -9.00
C THR A 82 1.67 15.81 -8.17
N GLY A 83 2.59 15.80 -7.22
CA GLY A 83 2.82 16.86 -6.24
C GLY A 83 2.19 16.53 -4.89
N GLU A 84 0.88 16.50 -4.80
CA GLU A 84 0.12 16.18 -3.58
C GLU A 84 -0.10 14.67 -3.39
N PHE A 85 0.22 13.86 -4.39
CA PHE A 85 0.18 12.40 -4.33
C PHE A 85 1.52 11.82 -4.82
N ILE A 86 2.07 10.86 -4.05
CA ILE A 86 3.29 10.13 -4.39
C ILE A 86 3.06 8.66 -4.11
N SER A 87 3.32 7.79 -5.10
CA SER A 87 3.25 6.34 -4.93
C SER A 87 4.64 5.72 -5.09
N LEU A 88 5.01 4.89 -4.12
CA LEU A 88 6.29 4.18 -4.06
C LEU A 88 6.06 2.67 -4.12
N GLN A 89 6.54 2.03 -5.20
CA GLN A 89 6.50 0.58 -5.35
C GLN A 89 7.80 -0.05 -4.88
N HIS A 90 7.67 -1.06 -4.04
CA HIS A 90 8.75 -1.89 -3.55
C HIS A 90 8.83 -3.19 -4.35
N ILE A 91 10.02 -3.62 -4.72
CA ILE A 91 10.26 -4.88 -5.43
C ILE A 91 11.49 -5.54 -4.81
N LEU A 92 11.32 -6.76 -4.33
CA LEU A 92 12.43 -7.58 -3.83
C LEU A 92 13.20 -8.17 -5.02
N VAL A 93 14.50 -8.27 -4.86
CA VAL A 93 15.39 -9.05 -5.75
C VAL A 93 15.96 -10.17 -4.91
N VAL A 94 15.55 -11.39 -5.19
CA VAL A 94 15.85 -12.58 -4.39
C VAL A 94 16.45 -13.68 -5.25
N GLY A 95 17.15 -14.64 -4.64
CA GLY A 95 17.80 -15.76 -5.31
C GLY A 95 19.29 -15.82 -5.03
N ASP A 96 19.93 -16.86 -5.52
CA ASP A 96 21.39 -17.02 -5.47
C ASP A 96 22.07 -16.23 -6.62
N GLU A 97 23.35 -15.93 -6.47
CA GLU A 97 24.14 -15.17 -7.46
C GLU A 97 24.04 -15.78 -8.88
N GLY A 98 23.45 -15.02 -9.81
CA GLY A 98 23.22 -15.41 -11.21
C GLY A 98 21.91 -16.18 -11.44
N GLU A 99 21.07 -16.33 -10.42
CA GLU A 99 19.73 -16.94 -10.47
C GLU A 99 18.69 -16.04 -9.77
N GLU A 100 18.96 -14.73 -9.71
CA GLU A 100 18.07 -13.77 -9.06
C GLU A 100 16.79 -13.58 -9.85
N PHE A 101 15.69 -13.37 -9.11
CA PHE A 101 14.36 -13.08 -9.68
C PHE A 101 13.64 -12.00 -8.87
N PRO A 102 12.73 -11.24 -9.51
CA PRO A 102 11.98 -10.19 -8.84
C PRO A 102 10.76 -10.75 -8.13
N ILE A 103 10.39 -10.14 -6.99
CA ILE A 103 9.08 -10.32 -6.35
C ILE A 103 8.49 -8.94 -6.09
N LYS A 104 7.36 -8.61 -6.75
CA LYS A 104 6.61 -7.41 -6.36
C LYS A 104 6.30 -7.51 -4.88
N HIS A 105 6.69 -6.51 -4.14
CA HIS A 105 6.46 -6.43 -2.71
C HIS A 105 5.35 -5.42 -2.41
N TRP A 106 5.36 -4.79 -1.26
CA TRP A 106 4.35 -3.83 -0.86
C TRP A 106 4.45 -2.52 -1.64
N ARG A 107 3.36 -1.75 -1.64
CA ARG A 107 3.29 -0.39 -2.16
C ARG A 107 2.90 0.55 -1.04
N GLN A 108 3.39 1.79 -1.07
CA GLN A 108 2.97 2.86 -0.19
C GLN A 108 2.58 4.10 -1.00
N ASP A 109 1.39 4.58 -0.73
CA ASP A 109 0.84 5.78 -1.32
C ASP A 109 0.78 6.89 -0.28
N TRP A 110 1.17 8.08 -0.69
CA TRP A 110 1.25 9.26 0.15
C TRP A 110 0.37 10.35 -0.42
N THR A 111 -0.62 10.82 0.35
CA THR A 111 -1.56 11.87 -0.07
C THR A 111 -1.48 13.05 0.90
N TYR A 112 -1.23 14.24 0.36
CA TYR A 112 -1.21 15.49 1.13
C TYR A 112 -2.62 15.97 1.40
N GLU A 113 -2.92 16.40 2.64
CA GLU A 113 -4.23 16.90 3.08
C GLU A 113 -5.41 16.01 2.62
N PRO A 114 -5.36 14.71 2.94
CA PRO A 114 -6.36 13.77 2.44
C PRO A 114 -7.76 14.11 2.93
N SER A 115 -8.78 13.90 2.08
CA SER A 115 -10.19 13.98 2.46
C SER A 115 -10.73 12.70 3.09
N GLU A 116 -10.06 11.58 2.86
CA GLU A 116 -10.37 10.27 3.40
C GLU A 116 -9.10 9.43 3.52
N VAL A 117 -9.15 8.34 4.27
CA VAL A 117 -8.01 7.43 4.45
C VAL A 117 -8.49 5.99 4.58
N LEU A 118 -7.78 5.08 3.93
CA LEU A 118 -7.98 3.64 4.02
C LEU A 118 -7.85 3.17 5.48
N THR A 119 -8.88 2.60 6.04
CA THR A 119 -8.93 2.18 7.44
C THR A 119 -9.27 0.70 7.54
N PHE A 120 -8.39 -0.08 8.17
CA PHE A 120 -8.67 -1.46 8.52
C PHE A 120 -9.64 -1.51 9.71
N ILE A 121 -10.77 -2.20 9.54
CA ILE A 121 -11.85 -2.29 10.55
C ILE A 121 -11.94 -3.67 11.21
N GLY A 122 -10.90 -4.51 11.05
CA GLY A 122 -10.80 -5.86 11.63
C GLY A 122 -11.45 -6.95 10.79
N GLY A 123 -10.97 -8.19 10.91
CA GLY A 123 -11.52 -9.36 10.23
C GLY A 123 -11.50 -9.23 8.71
N ASN A 124 -10.35 -8.87 8.13
CA ASN A 124 -10.16 -8.68 6.70
C ASN A 124 -11.17 -7.74 6.01
N ALA A 125 -11.51 -6.64 6.68
CA ALA A 125 -12.41 -5.63 6.14
C ALA A 125 -11.83 -4.22 6.29
N TRP A 126 -12.19 -3.35 5.36
CA TRP A 126 -11.72 -1.97 5.25
C TRP A 126 -12.87 -1.02 4.92
N GLU A 127 -12.64 0.24 5.19
CA GLU A 127 -13.49 1.36 4.77
C GLU A 127 -12.63 2.58 4.44
N MET A 128 -13.09 3.42 3.54
CA MET A 128 -12.55 4.76 3.36
C MET A 128 -13.14 5.68 4.42
N ARG A 129 -12.36 6.02 5.45
CA ARG A 129 -12.80 6.87 6.55
C ARG A 129 -12.61 8.35 6.19
N PRO A 130 -13.66 9.16 6.21
CA PRO A 130 -13.54 10.61 6.00
C PRO A 130 -12.58 11.25 7.01
N VAL A 131 -11.69 12.13 6.52
CA VAL A 131 -10.73 12.90 7.31
C VAL A 131 -11.20 14.37 7.32
N PRO A 132 -11.59 14.92 8.48
CA PRO A 132 -11.92 16.34 8.58
C PRO A 132 -10.72 17.23 8.24
N ALA A 133 -10.94 18.38 7.59
CA ALA A 133 -9.87 19.30 7.25
C ALA A 133 -9.00 19.75 8.45
N SER A 134 -9.58 19.75 9.67
CA SER A 134 -8.83 20.04 10.90
C SER A 134 -7.86 18.93 11.34
N GLU A 135 -7.96 17.74 10.74
CA GLU A 135 -7.08 16.59 10.98
C GLU A 135 -6.12 16.35 9.82
N SER A 136 -6.42 16.92 8.63
CA SER A 136 -5.58 16.75 7.44
C SER A 136 -4.74 17.97 7.10
N GLU A 137 -5.07 19.16 7.60
CA GLU A 137 -4.34 20.40 7.27
C GLU A 137 -2.83 20.28 7.57
N GLY A 138 -2.01 20.37 6.53
CA GLY A 138 -0.56 20.24 6.59
C GLY A 138 -0.05 18.80 6.81
N GLN A 139 -0.92 17.78 6.76
CA GLN A 139 -0.55 16.39 7.04
C GLN A 139 -0.53 15.53 5.78
N TRP A 140 0.16 14.40 5.88
CA TRP A 140 0.20 13.36 4.86
C TRP A 140 -0.45 12.08 5.34
N ALA A 141 -1.36 11.50 4.55
CA ALA A 141 -1.72 10.10 4.71
C ALA A 141 -0.64 9.20 4.13
N GLN A 142 -0.39 8.07 4.77
CA GLN A 142 0.25 6.91 4.15
C GLN A 142 -0.77 5.79 4.08
N GLU A 143 -0.97 5.23 2.90
CA GLU A 143 -1.75 4.03 2.67
C GLU A 143 -0.84 2.92 2.16
N VAL A 144 -1.01 1.73 2.70
CA VAL A 144 -0.13 0.58 2.43
C VAL A 144 -0.93 -0.54 1.81
N TYR A 145 -0.37 -1.10 0.76
CA TYR A 145 -0.96 -2.17 -0.04
C TYR A 145 -0.05 -3.40 -0.08
N GLN A 146 -0.64 -4.56 -0.26
CA GLN A 146 0.03 -5.86 -0.27
C GLN A 146 0.75 -6.13 -1.59
N VAL A 147 1.28 -7.33 -1.73
CA VAL A 147 2.01 -7.77 -2.95
C VAL A 147 1.10 -7.85 -4.19
N ASP A 148 -0.19 -7.98 -4.00
CA ASP A 148 -1.25 -8.06 -5.00
C ASP A 148 -2.05 -6.76 -5.13
N ASP A 149 -1.52 -5.67 -4.56
CA ASP A 149 -2.17 -4.36 -4.40
C ASP A 149 -3.46 -4.37 -3.57
N SER A 150 -3.82 -5.49 -2.91
CA SER A 150 -4.93 -5.46 -1.96
C SER A 150 -4.65 -4.52 -0.78
N PRO A 151 -5.69 -3.89 -0.20
CA PRO A 151 -5.54 -2.92 0.86
C PRO A 151 -4.98 -3.55 2.14
N ARG A 152 -4.19 -2.77 2.88
CA ARG A 152 -3.65 -3.23 4.15
C ARG A 152 -4.01 -2.32 5.31
N TYR A 153 -3.56 -1.09 5.31
CA TYR A 153 -3.91 -0.06 6.31
C TYR A 153 -3.49 1.31 5.82
N GLY A 154 -4.08 2.36 6.39
CA GLY A 154 -3.68 3.74 6.21
C GLY A 154 -3.65 4.50 7.53
N ALA A 155 -2.97 5.63 7.54
CA ALA A 155 -2.92 6.54 8.66
C ALA A 155 -2.59 7.96 8.18
N VAL A 156 -3.08 8.98 8.88
CA VAL A 156 -2.75 10.39 8.65
C VAL A 156 -1.80 10.86 9.74
N GLY A 157 -0.71 11.52 9.38
CA GLY A 157 0.29 11.96 10.34
C GLY A 157 1.16 13.11 9.86
N ASP A 158 1.92 13.66 10.80
CA ASP A 158 2.80 14.79 10.59
C ASP A 158 4.22 14.37 10.19
N TRP A 159 4.78 15.09 9.21
CA TRP A 159 6.22 15.15 9.04
C TRP A 159 6.82 16.21 9.99
N THR A 160 7.90 15.87 10.63
CA THR A 160 8.72 16.80 11.43
C THR A 160 10.15 16.81 10.90
N HIS A 161 10.80 17.99 10.94
CA HIS A 161 12.16 18.19 10.41
C HIS A 161 13.09 18.79 11.49
N ASP A 162 12.92 18.35 12.74
CA ASP A 162 13.63 18.87 13.86
C ASP A 162 15.02 18.25 14.02
N ASN A 163 15.99 19.05 14.45
CA ASN A 163 17.35 18.59 14.73
C ASN A 163 18.03 17.83 13.58
N SER A 164 17.73 18.19 12.34
CA SER A 164 18.21 17.54 11.11
C SER A 164 17.72 16.10 10.94
N VAL A 165 16.57 15.75 11.52
CA VAL A 165 15.88 14.48 11.32
C VAL A 165 14.53 14.76 10.67
N SER A 166 14.29 14.14 9.53
CA SER A 166 12.98 14.11 8.87
C SER A 166 12.26 12.84 9.27
N GLN A 167 11.10 13.00 9.92
CA GLN A 167 10.34 11.87 10.45
C GLN A 167 8.85 12.08 10.32
N TRP A 168 8.14 11.09 9.82
CA TRP A 168 6.68 11.01 9.82
C TRP A 168 6.20 10.12 10.96
N THR A 169 5.16 10.58 11.68
CA THR A 169 4.59 9.83 12.80
C THR A 169 3.07 10.02 12.86
N PRO A 170 2.28 9.00 12.54
CA PRO A 170 0.83 9.04 12.70
C PRO A 170 0.40 8.66 14.13
N PRO A 171 -0.88 8.83 14.47
CA PRO A 171 -1.49 8.17 15.63
C PRO A 171 -1.44 6.65 15.49
N ALA A 172 -1.82 5.95 16.56
CA ALA A 172 -1.95 4.49 16.53
C ALA A 172 -3.22 4.08 15.76
N GLU A 173 -3.05 3.22 14.75
CA GLU A 173 -4.13 2.70 13.93
C GLU A 173 -4.15 1.16 13.94
N TRP A 174 -5.33 0.59 13.68
CA TRP A 174 -5.46 -0.84 13.49
C TRP A 174 -4.92 -1.26 12.12
N ARG A 175 -4.31 -2.43 12.10
CA ARG A 175 -3.90 -3.08 10.87
C ARG A 175 -4.05 -4.61 10.97
N PRO A 176 -4.17 -5.32 9.84
CA PRO A 176 -4.20 -6.77 9.83
C PRO A 176 -2.88 -7.36 10.35
N LEU A 177 -2.88 -8.65 10.64
CA LEU A 177 -1.68 -9.38 11.00
C LEU A 177 -0.57 -9.14 9.95
N PRO A 178 0.69 -9.02 10.36
CA PRO A 178 1.77 -9.01 9.40
C PRO A 178 1.84 -10.36 8.67
N ARG A 179 2.25 -10.33 7.40
CA ARG A 179 2.31 -11.51 6.53
C ARG A 179 2.99 -12.71 7.18
N ARG A 180 4.10 -12.49 7.88
CA ARG A 180 4.83 -13.52 8.64
C ARG A 180 4.03 -14.24 9.73
N ASP A 181 2.93 -13.63 10.21
CA ASP A 181 2.10 -14.15 11.27
C ASP A 181 0.73 -14.66 10.77
N MET A 182 0.28 -14.23 9.58
CA MET A 182 -1.04 -14.57 9.04
C MET A 182 -1.31 -16.09 8.98
N THR A 183 -0.32 -16.84 8.54
CA THR A 183 -0.42 -18.31 8.38
C THR A 183 0.15 -19.11 9.55
N THR A 184 0.88 -18.45 10.45
CA THR A 184 1.62 -19.13 11.55
C THR A 184 1.08 -18.84 12.94
N ARG A 185 0.14 -17.87 13.07
CA ARG A 185 -0.41 -17.41 14.35
C ARG A 185 -1.93 -17.32 14.30
N ASP A 186 -2.55 -17.86 15.35
CA ASP A 186 -3.98 -17.84 15.61
C ASP A 186 -4.33 -17.25 16.99
N ASP A 187 -3.32 -16.73 17.70
CA ASP A 187 -3.44 -16.25 19.07
C ASP A 187 -3.69 -14.74 19.19
N TYR A 188 -3.88 -14.04 18.08
CA TYR A 188 -4.32 -12.65 18.02
C TYR A 188 -4.95 -12.30 16.65
N ASP A 189 -5.76 -11.23 16.60
CA ASP A 189 -6.64 -10.91 15.45
C ASP A 189 -6.26 -9.65 14.70
N ALA A 190 -5.59 -8.71 15.36
CA ALA A 190 -5.21 -7.43 14.81
C ALA A 190 -3.99 -6.85 15.50
N VAL A 191 -3.41 -5.81 14.91
CA VAL A 191 -2.34 -5.05 15.52
C VAL A 191 -2.77 -3.58 15.64
N LEU A 192 -2.70 -3.02 16.86
CA LEU A 192 -2.73 -1.57 17.05
C LEU A 192 -1.27 -1.07 16.97
N ALA A 193 -0.97 -0.28 15.93
CA ALA A 193 0.39 0.10 15.60
C ALA A 193 0.58 1.61 15.46
N VAL A 194 1.74 2.11 15.90
CA VAL A 194 2.31 3.37 15.44
C VAL A 194 3.42 3.03 14.46
N ASN A 195 3.27 3.46 13.21
CA ASN A 195 4.27 3.28 12.16
C ASN A 195 5.02 4.60 11.96
N ARG A 196 6.34 4.60 12.14
CA ARG A 196 7.16 5.80 12.00
C ARG A 196 8.16 5.61 10.87
N HIS A 197 8.23 6.59 9.97
CA HIS A 197 9.23 6.62 8.91
C HIS A 197 10.26 7.70 9.22
N THR A 198 11.54 7.35 9.21
CA THR A 198 12.62 8.28 9.53
C THR A 198 13.69 8.23 8.46
N ILE A 199 14.02 9.38 7.87
CA ILE A 199 15.10 9.48 6.89
C ILE A 199 16.42 9.53 7.65
N THR A 200 17.39 8.75 7.19
CA THR A 200 18.71 8.62 7.79
C THR A 200 19.83 8.93 6.77
N PRO A 201 21.06 9.19 7.21
CA PRO A 201 22.17 9.42 6.28
C PRO A 201 22.52 8.21 5.38
N PHE A 202 22.01 7.03 5.68
CA PHE A 202 22.30 5.79 4.93
C PHE A 202 21.08 5.21 4.21
N GLY A 203 19.94 5.92 4.21
CA GLY A 203 18.68 5.49 3.64
C GLY A 203 17.52 5.88 4.56
N TRP A 204 16.69 4.94 5.00
CA TRP A 204 15.57 5.22 5.89
C TRP A 204 15.22 4.04 6.79
N VAL A 205 14.39 4.30 7.80
CA VAL A 205 13.94 3.29 8.76
C VAL A 205 12.43 3.37 8.91
N HIS A 206 11.77 2.21 8.89
CA HIS A 206 10.39 2.04 9.31
C HIS A 206 10.36 1.41 10.70
N GLU A 207 10.04 2.20 11.71
CA GLU A 207 9.85 1.74 13.09
C GLU A 207 8.38 1.44 13.34
N GLN A 208 8.11 0.36 14.04
CA GLN A 208 6.77 -0.11 14.38
C GLN A 208 6.67 -0.34 15.88
N ASN A 209 5.72 0.34 16.53
CA ASN A 209 5.36 0.06 17.92
C ASN A 209 3.99 -0.60 17.95
N ASN A 210 3.99 -1.90 18.08
CA ASN A 210 2.85 -2.78 17.89
C ASN A 210 2.28 -3.26 19.22
N SER A 211 0.96 -3.31 19.32
CA SER A 211 0.23 -4.06 20.34
C SER A 211 -0.61 -5.12 19.62
N LYS A 212 -0.30 -6.41 19.84
CA LYS A 212 -1.07 -7.52 19.28
C LYS A 212 -2.38 -7.66 20.05
N LEU A 213 -3.51 -7.58 19.35
CA LEU A 213 -4.86 -7.52 19.92
C LEU A 213 -5.58 -8.85 19.73
N VAL A 214 -6.15 -9.35 20.80
CA VAL A 214 -7.18 -10.40 20.78
C VAL A 214 -8.54 -9.67 20.82
N LEU A 215 -9.40 -9.96 19.85
CA LEU A 215 -10.69 -9.28 19.65
C LEU A 215 -11.90 -10.21 19.94
N ASP A 216 -11.69 -11.23 20.78
CA ASP A 216 -12.73 -12.15 21.26
C ASP A 216 -13.77 -11.44 22.14
N GLU A 217 -14.57 -12.22 22.89
CA GLU A 217 -15.59 -11.70 23.82
C GLU A 217 -15.01 -10.76 24.91
N ASN A 218 -13.70 -10.84 25.18
CA ASN A 218 -12.97 -10.04 26.18
C ASN A 218 -11.75 -9.39 25.55
N PRO A 219 -11.91 -8.36 24.69
CA PRO A 219 -10.80 -7.77 23.95
C PRO A 219 -9.66 -7.31 24.85
N HIS A 220 -8.42 -7.70 24.50
CA HIS A 220 -7.25 -7.35 25.29
C HIS A 220 -5.98 -7.32 24.43
N VAL A 221 -4.93 -6.72 24.99
CA VAL A 221 -3.59 -6.75 24.38
C VAL A 221 -2.86 -8.00 24.86
N LEU A 222 -2.46 -8.84 23.92
CA LEU A 222 -1.68 -10.06 24.21
C LEU A 222 -0.24 -9.69 24.60
N VAL A 223 0.45 -8.93 23.74
CA VAL A 223 1.86 -8.60 23.88
C VAL A 223 2.19 -7.32 23.10
N ARG A 224 3.24 -6.61 23.52
CA ARG A 224 3.86 -5.56 22.72
C ARG A 224 5.03 -6.08 21.90
N GLU A 225 5.15 -5.57 20.68
CA GLU A 225 6.23 -5.88 19.75
C GLU A 225 6.85 -4.58 19.24
N ILE A 226 8.16 -4.57 19.08
CA ILE A 226 8.90 -3.54 18.36
C ILE A 226 9.37 -4.16 17.05
N GLY A 227 9.06 -3.48 15.94
CA GLY A 227 9.59 -3.79 14.61
C GLY A 227 10.50 -2.68 14.13
N VAL A 228 11.61 -3.03 13.50
CA VAL A 228 12.52 -2.08 12.85
C VAL A 228 12.92 -2.63 11.51
N ASN A 229 12.42 -1.99 10.45
CA ASN A 229 12.85 -2.28 9.09
C ASN A 229 13.87 -1.21 8.70
N THR A 230 15.10 -1.63 8.44
CA THR A 230 16.21 -0.73 8.10
C THR A 230 16.56 -0.87 6.63
N TYR A 231 16.40 0.19 5.88
CA TYR A 231 16.72 0.32 4.46
C TYR A 231 18.05 1.05 4.32
N ARG A 232 19.10 0.34 3.93
CA ARG A 232 20.43 0.89 3.69
C ARG A 232 20.71 0.94 2.21
N HIS A 233 21.07 2.12 1.69
CA HIS A 233 21.49 2.23 0.30
C HIS A 233 22.56 1.22 -0.03
N PHE A 234 22.34 0.45 -1.09
CA PHE A 234 23.22 -0.62 -1.54
C PHE A 234 23.05 -0.83 -3.05
N GLU A 235 24.18 -0.90 -3.76
CA GLU A 235 24.19 -0.97 -5.23
C GLU A 235 24.87 -2.25 -5.77
N ASP A 236 25.43 -3.08 -4.89
CA ASP A 236 26.21 -4.26 -5.31
C ASP A 236 25.33 -5.52 -5.39
N TYR A 237 24.24 -5.41 -6.17
CA TYR A 237 23.34 -6.51 -6.53
C TYR A 237 22.64 -6.19 -7.86
N PRO A 238 22.05 -7.18 -8.57
CA PRO A 238 21.46 -6.96 -9.90
C PRO A 238 20.15 -6.19 -9.84
N VAL A 239 20.24 -4.86 -9.67
CA VAL A 239 19.12 -3.91 -9.61
C VAL A 239 18.23 -3.98 -10.85
N GLU A 240 18.85 -4.25 -12.01
CA GLU A 240 18.16 -4.38 -13.30
C GLU A 240 17.09 -5.46 -13.32
N VAL A 241 17.23 -6.52 -12.54
CA VAL A 241 16.21 -7.60 -12.44
C VAL A 241 14.86 -7.04 -12.00
N GLY A 242 14.85 -6.18 -10.99
CA GLY A 242 13.63 -5.54 -10.51
C GLY A 242 13.14 -4.43 -11.45
N ASP A 243 14.05 -3.65 -12.06
CA ASP A 243 13.67 -2.57 -12.97
C ASP A 243 13.10 -3.12 -14.30
N ASP A 244 13.63 -4.21 -14.82
CA ASP A 244 13.14 -4.88 -16.03
C ASP A 244 11.75 -5.48 -15.78
N TYR A 245 11.58 -6.18 -14.65
CA TYR A 245 10.26 -6.67 -14.23
C TYR A 245 9.21 -5.54 -14.16
N TRP A 246 9.54 -4.45 -13.46
CA TRP A 246 8.60 -3.33 -13.34
C TRP A 246 8.29 -2.71 -14.71
N THR A 247 9.29 -2.56 -15.55
CA THR A 247 9.10 -2.02 -16.91
C THR A 247 8.13 -2.88 -17.73
N ALA A 248 8.22 -4.21 -17.59
CA ALA A 248 7.37 -5.16 -18.31
C ALA A 248 5.93 -5.22 -17.74
N THR A 249 5.77 -5.09 -16.41
CA THR A 249 4.51 -5.41 -15.71
C THR A 249 3.73 -4.20 -15.20
N LYS A 250 4.29 -2.98 -15.23
CA LYS A 250 3.66 -1.77 -14.64
C LYS A 250 2.25 -1.47 -15.16
N ASP A 251 1.97 -1.75 -16.45
CA ASP A 251 0.66 -1.49 -17.03
C ASP A 251 -0.37 -2.55 -16.59
N TYR A 252 0.07 -3.79 -16.36
CA TYR A 252 -0.73 -4.83 -15.73
C TYR A 252 -1.08 -4.45 -14.28
N TRP A 253 -0.06 -4.08 -13.49
CA TRP A 253 -0.28 -3.68 -12.10
C TRP A 253 -1.11 -2.40 -11.97
N ALA A 254 -1.05 -1.48 -12.95
CA ALA A 254 -1.97 -0.35 -12.99
C ALA A 254 -3.43 -0.78 -13.17
N GLY A 255 -3.68 -1.82 -13.98
CA GLY A 255 -5.00 -2.42 -14.11
C GLY A 255 -5.48 -3.09 -12.83
N VAL A 256 -4.62 -3.88 -12.16
CA VAL A 256 -4.93 -4.52 -10.88
C VAL A 256 -5.26 -3.47 -9.80
N ARG A 257 -4.47 -2.39 -9.71
CA ARG A 257 -4.76 -1.28 -8.78
C ARG A 257 -6.13 -0.66 -9.03
N ALA A 258 -6.48 -0.43 -10.29
CA ALA A 258 -7.77 0.17 -10.64
C ALA A 258 -8.97 -0.68 -10.17
N GLU A 259 -8.85 -2.00 -10.09
CA GLU A 259 -9.89 -2.88 -9.53
C GLU A 259 -10.04 -2.68 -8.01
N TRP A 260 -8.94 -2.53 -7.27
CA TRP A 260 -8.98 -2.23 -5.84
C TRP A 260 -9.50 -0.82 -5.57
N GLU A 261 -9.03 0.18 -6.30
CA GLU A 261 -9.50 1.58 -6.22
C GLU A 261 -11.01 1.68 -6.50
N ALA A 262 -11.56 0.86 -7.40
CA ALA A 262 -13.00 0.84 -7.65
C ALA A 262 -13.82 0.36 -6.44
N LEU A 263 -13.26 -0.50 -5.57
CA LEU A 263 -13.89 -0.90 -4.31
C LEU A 263 -13.80 0.21 -3.26
N GLU A 264 -12.67 0.90 -3.18
CA GLU A 264 -12.45 2.04 -2.27
C GLU A 264 -13.36 3.22 -2.66
N ASP A 265 -13.43 3.56 -3.94
CA ASP A 265 -14.25 4.64 -4.50
C ASP A 265 -15.76 4.39 -4.38
N ALA A 266 -16.19 3.14 -4.19
CA ALA A 266 -17.60 2.82 -3.97
C ALA A 266 -18.15 3.45 -2.68
N GLY A 267 -17.30 3.85 -1.74
CA GLY A 267 -17.65 4.53 -0.50
C GLY A 267 -18.39 3.68 0.52
N GLU A 268 -18.45 2.37 0.32
CA GLU A 268 -19.06 1.40 1.24
C GLU A 268 -17.93 0.49 1.80
N PRO A 269 -18.05 0.01 3.04
CA PRO A 269 -17.09 -0.95 3.57
C PRO A 269 -17.02 -2.22 2.70
N PHE A 270 -15.82 -2.74 2.53
CA PHE A 270 -15.57 -3.96 1.76
C PHE A 270 -14.57 -4.86 2.49
N GLY A 271 -14.43 -6.09 2.06
CA GLY A 271 -13.51 -7.03 2.69
C GLY A 271 -13.22 -8.23 1.82
N LEU A 272 -12.33 -9.10 2.32
CA LEU A 272 -12.04 -10.39 1.73
C LEU A 272 -12.96 -11.47 2.32
N THR A 273 -13.36 -12.41 1.48
CA THR A 273 -14.18 -13.58 1.88
C THR A 273 -13.39 -14.58 2.72
N MET A 274 -12.06 -14.43 2.77
CA MET A 274 -11.13 -15.29 3.51
C MET A 274 -10.30 -14.47 4.50
N GLN A 275 -9.73 -15.14 5.50
CA GLN A 275 -8.83 -14.51 6.48
C GLN A 275 -7.40 -14.38 5.95
N GLY A 276 -6.73 -13.31 6.34
CA GLY A 276 -5.33 -13.08 6.02
C GLY A 276 -5.12 -12.56 4.59
N GLU A 277 -4.01 -12.93 3.99
CA GLU A 277 -3.66 -12.73 2.60
C GLU A 277 -3.71 -14.11 1.91
N PRO A 278 -4.86 -14.49 1.34
CA PRO A 278 -5.04 -15.85 0.85
C PRO A 278 -4.15 -16.11 -0.38
N GLU A 279 -3.46 -17.24 -0.37
CA GLU A 279 -2.63 -17.68 -1.51
C GLU A 279 -3.44 -17.76 -2.79
N ALA A 280 -4.69 -18.23 -2.69
CA ALA A 280 -5.64 -18.28 -3.82
C ALA A 280 -5.96 -16.91 -4.44
N LEU A 281 -5.72 -15.79 -3.73
CA LEU A 281 -5.87 -14.44 -4.26
C LEU A 281 -4.55 -13.91 -4.85
N TYR A 282 -3.48 -13.85 -4.05
CA TYR A 282 -2.26 -13.17 -4.51
C TYR A 282 -1.45 -13.97 -5.52
N GLN A 283 -1.44 -15.30 -5.44
CA GLN A 283 -0.60 -16.12 -6.31
C GLN A 283 -1.04 -16.04 -7.77
N PRO A 284 -2.34 -16.19 -8.15
CA PRO A 284 -2.77 -15.99 -9.51
C PRO A 284 -2.43 -14.62 -10.10
N LEU A 285 -2.50 -13.56 -9.27
CA LEU A 285 -2.14 -12.21 -9.71
C LEU A 285 -0.65 -12.08 -10.01
N LEU A 286 0.21 -12.72 -9.20
CA LEU A 286 1.66 -12.75 -9.43
C LEU A 286 2.02 -13.64 -10.64
N GLU A 287 1.34 -14.76 -10.85
CA GLU A 287 1.51 -15.63 -12.00
C GLU A 287 1.15 -14.91 -13.30
N LEU A 288 0.02 -14.20 -13.34
CA LEU A 288 -0.39 -13.36 -14.48
C LEU A 288 0.64 -12.25 -14.76
N ALA A 289 1.23 -11.64 -13.74
CA ALA A 289 2.31 -10.68 -13.93
C ALA A 289 3.54 -11.33 -14.58
N GLY A 290 3.91 -12.55 -14.18
CA GLY A 290 4.98 -13.34 -14.80
C GLY A 290 4.68 -13.67 -16.27
N GLU A 291 3.44 -14.05 -16.59
CA GLU A 291 3.02 -14.29 -17.97
C GLU A 291 3.08 -13.04 -18.86
N VAL A 292 2.76 -11.87 -18.28
CA VAL A 292 2.90 -10.59 -18.98
C VAL A 292 4.37 -10.25 -19.19
N GLU A 293 5.24 -10.48 -18.19
CA GLU A 293 6.68 -10.29 -18.29
C GLU A 293 7.29 -11.16 -19.40
N GLU A 294 6.91 -12.44 -19.46
CA GLU A 294 7.32 -13.38 -20.48
C GLU A 294 6.71 -13.11 -21.87
N GLY A 295 5.68 -12.27 -21.96
CA GLY A 295 4.94 -11.97 -23.17
C GLY A 295 4.07 -13.15 -23.66
N THR A 296 3.72 -14.09 -22.77
CA THR A 296 2.86 -15.24 -23.07
C THR A 296 1.38 -14.87 -23.01
N THR A 297 1.00 -13.91 -22.15
CA THR A 297 -0.35 -13.40 -22.02
C THR A 297 -0.38 -11.89 -22.30
N PRO A 298 -1.28 -11.38 -23.18
CA PRO A 298 -1.45 -9.96 -23.40
C PRO A 298 -1.89 -9.24 -22.13
N THR A 299 -1.32 -8.08 -21.83
CA THR A 299 -1.60 -7.29 -20.62
C THR A 299 -3.10 -7.11 -20.35
N GLN A 300 -3.91 -6.80 -21.38
CA GLN A 300 -5.34 -6.59 -21.19
C GLN A 300 -6.09 -7.87 -20.83
N ASP A 301 -5.67 -9.02 -21.35
CA ASP A 301 -6.27 -10.31 -21.03
C ASP A 301 -5.92 -10.68 -19.57
N ALA A 302 -4.66 -10.49 -19.17
CA ALA A 302 -4.21 -10.70 -17.80
C ALA A 302 -4.94 -9.79 -16.78
N ILE A 303 -5.20 -8.52 -17.12
CA ILE A 303 -6.01 -7.61 -16.28
C ILE A 303 -7.43 -8.14 -16.12
N SER A 304 -8.05 -8.63 -17.20
CA SER A 304 -9.41 -9.19 -17.14
C SER A 304 -9.48 -10.43 -16.26
N GLU A 305 -8.48 -11.31 -16.32
CA GLU A 305 -8.41 -12.50 -15.46
C GLU A 305 -8.16 -12.12 -14.00
N ALA A 306 -7.29 -11.13 -13.74
CA ALA A 306 -7.05 -10.60 -12.40
C ALA A 306 -8.31 -9.97 -11.79
N SER A 307 -9.10 -9.23 -12.58
CA SER A 307 -10.39 -8.68 -12.15
C SER A 307 -11.38 -9.78 -11.72
N ASP A 308 -11.46 -10.89 -12.47
CA ASP A 308 -12.31 -12.03 -12.10
C ASP A 308 -11.85 -12.66 -10.77
N VAL A 309 -10.54 -12.82 -10.57
CA VAL A 309 -9.96 -13.34 -9.31
C VAL A 309 -10.29 -12.41 -8.14
N ILE A 310 -10.06 -11.10 -8.28
CA ILE A 310 -10.35 -10.12 -7.22
C ILE A 310 -11.84 -10.15 -6.87
N ALA A 311 -12.73 -10.19 -7.87
CA ALA A 311 -14.17 -10.25 -7.66
C ALA A 311 -14.63 -11.53 -6.93
N GLU A 312 -13.96 -12.66 -7.11
CA GLU A 312 -14.26 -13.92 -6.42
C GLU A 312 -13.98 -13.81 -4.90
N TYR A 313 -12.90 -13.11 -4.53
CA TYR A 313 -12.44 -13.04 -3.14
C TYR A 313 -12.86 -11.78 -2.40
N THR A 314 -13.58 -10.87 -3.03
CA THR A 314 -14.06 -9.63 -2.38
C THR A 314 -15.54 -9.68 -2.05
N THR A 315 -15.97 -8.90 -1.03
CA THR A 315 -17.35 -8.79 -0.62
C THR A 315 -17.66 -7.42 -0.03
N THR A 316 -18.86 -6.93 -0.25
CA THR A 316 -19.42 -5.76 0.45
C THR A 316 -20.41 -6.17 1.56
N GLU A 317 -20.67 -7.46 1.73
CA GLU A 317 -21.49 -7.97 2.82
C GLU A 317 -20.66 -8.06 4.11
N ILE A 318 -20.35 -6.91 4.71
CA ILE A 318 -19.49 -6.79 5.88
C ILE A 318 -20.32 -6.97 7.15
N GLY A 319 -20.24 -8.11 7.79
CA GLY A 319 -20.89 -8.38 9.07
C GLY A 319 -20.38 -7.49 10.23
N THR A 320 -20.80 -7.79 11.45
CA THR A 320 -20.25 -7.13 12.64
C THR A 320 -18.80 -7.52 12.89
N LEU A 321 -18.04 -6.70 13.63
CA LEU A 321 -16.65 -7.05 14.02
C LEU A 321 -16.60 -8.44 14.69
N SER A 322 -17.54 -8.74 15.59
CA SER A 322 -17.61 -10.04 16.25
C SER A 322 -17.79 -11.20 15.27
N SER A 323 -18.66 -11.04 14.24
CA SER A 323 -18.83 -12.08 13.23
C SER A 323 -17.59 -12.24 12.34
N ARG A 324 -16.92 -11.13 11.98
CA ARG A 324 -15.70 -11.17 11.18
C ARG A 324 -14.52 -11.82 11.90
N VAL A 325 -14.46 -11.72 13.22
CA VAL A 325 -13.37 -12.29 14.03
C VAL A 325 -13.69 -13.72 14.46
N ASN A 326 -14.92 -14.00 14.93
CA ASN A 326 -15.25 -15.30 15.55
C ASN A 326 -15.84 -16.31 14.55
N ASP A 327 -16.49 -15.86 13.48
CA ASP A 327 -17.13 -16.72 12.47
C ASP A 327 -16.30 -16.75 11.16
N ALA A 328 -15.08 -16.20 11.19
CA ALA A 328 -14.23 -16.14 10.02
C ALA A 328 -13.89 -17.55 9.51
N PRO A 329 -13.81 -17.75 8.18
CA PRO A 329 -13.32 -18.98 7.60
C PRO A 329 -11.93 -19.34 8.16
N GLU A 330 -11.65 -20.64 8.29
CA GLU A 330 -10.33 -21.10 8.71
C GLU A 330 -9.25 -20.51 7.76
N LYS A 331 -8.11 -20.13 8.34
CA LYS A 331 -6.96 -19.64 7.57
C LYS A 331 -6.47 -20.78 6.68
N GLU A 332 -6.20 -20.47 5.41
CA GLU A 332 -5.48 -21.42 4.56
C GLU A 332 -4.05 -21.60 5.08
N ASP A 333 -3.60 -22.87 5.16
CA ASP A 333 -2.21 -23.21 5.43
C ASP A 333 -1.35 -22.80 4.23
N GLY A 334 -0.88 -21.56 4.22
CA GLY A 334 0.08 -21.08 3.23
C GLY A 334 1.50 -21.53 3.62
N ALA A 335 2.17 -22.21 2.70
CA ALA A 335 3.59 -22.49 2.83
C ALA A 335 4.41 -21.24 2.47
N TYR A 336 5.17 -20.72 3.43
CA TYR A 336 6.26 -19.77 3.19
C TYR A 336 7.59 -20.48 3.38
#